data_1311cf4eb8cd4f7dc0d0484579cdd67a
#
_entry.id   1311cf4eb8cd4f7dc0d0484579cdd67a
#
_cell.length_a   1.000
_cell.length_b   1.000
_cell.length_c   1.000
_cell.angle_alpha   90.00
_cell.angle_beta   90.00
_cell.angle_gamma   90.00
#
_symmetry.space_group_name_H-M   'P 1'
#
loop_
_entity.id
_entity.type
_entity.pdbx_description
1 polymer ?
#
loop_
_entity_poly.entity_id
_entity_poly.type
_entity_poly.pdbx_seq_one_letter_code
_entity_poly.pdbx_strand_id
1 'polypeptide(L)'
;MLLVMALTSATMQAQSSHNLETAKQLDIFNSLYRDLDLNYVDTIDAKKNIENAILFMLDQLDPYTEYFPANRNEEIKQMTTGKYAGVGAIIAPRKDLRRCIISTPYEGMPAANVGLRRGDVILSIGGVDTGELDTLAAADYSSKVSNMLRGEPGTSFDIRIRRPCISKELTFKVTRQAIVLPSITCATVISDSIGYILLSGYTENTSRDMRQAVITLKQQGARRLILDLRGNPGGLMGEAINLVNLFIPRGKEVVSTRGKVKENTQTYKTSNAPLDLNIPIAVLINYGSASSAEITSGALQDYDRAVVIGQRSYGKGLVQETRPMPFGGVLKVTTSKYYIPSGRCIQAYKFEDGAPVHLPDSLSKVFHTAAGRPVRDGGGITPDVEVKDDSLPNLLGYLSISDQLTDYCATYRNTHPQIAPADQFHLTDEEYAQFCQYLKDHHFTYDRQSLRVLSQLRKLAKREGYSVEAEKEFAALEAKLSHNEDFDFQRWKKEIKRLVEMNLVGCYYYDRGAAVYSLGDDKVVREALQVLQNDQRYRQLLKGDKE
;
A
#
# COMPACT_ATOMS: atom_id res chain seq x y z
N MET A 1 -32.96 -34.33 24.22
CA MET A 1 -31.66 -34.86 24.76
C MET A 1 -30.93 -35.81 23.82
N LEU A 2 -31.58 -36.79 23.20
CA LEU A 2 -30.95 -37.70 22.24
C LEU A 2 -30.36 -37.05 20.97
N LEU A 3 -30.99 -36.02 20.41
CA LEU A 3 -30.50 -35.31 19.21
C LEU A 3 -29.22 -34.50 19.46
N VAL A 4 -29.04 -33.94 20.66
CA VAL A 4 -27.84 -33.20 21.05
C VAL A 4 -26.66 -34.15 21.30
N MET A 5 -26.89 -35.32 21.84
CA MET A 5 -25.85 -36.35 22.00
C MET A 5 -25.39 -36.96 20.66
N ALA A 6 -26.29 -37.09 19.69
CA ALA A 6 -25.93 -37.58 18.36
C ALA A 6 -25.08 -36.55 17.58
N LEU A 7 -25.36 -35.24 17.72
CA LEU A 7 -24.58 -34.17 17.10
C LEU A 7 -23.17 -34.04 17.72
N THR A 8 -23.06 -34.19 19.05
CA THR A 8 -21.75 -34.13 19.74
C THR A 8 -20.88 -35.34 19.42
N SER A 9 -21.47 -36.55 19.31
CA SER A 9 -20.72 -37.75 18.92
C SER A 9 -20.24 -37.71 17.46
N ALA A 10 -21.05 -37.20 16.54
CA ALA A 10 -20.67 -37.04 15.13
C ALA A 10 -19.55 -36.01 14.94
N THR A 11 -19.56 -34.90 15.68
CA THR A 11 -18.47 -33.90 15.64
C THR A 11 -17.17 -34.44 16.25
N MET A 12 -17.22 -35.18 17.35
CA MET A 12 -16.04 -35.81 17.94
C MET A 12 -15.44 -36.90 17.01
N GLN A 13 -16.27 -37.64 16.30
CA GLN A 13 -15.82 -38.69 15.39
C GLN A 13 -15.20 -38.09 14.11
N ALA A 14 -15.76 -37.01 13.59
CA ALA A 14 -15.20 -36.26 12.45
C ALA A 14 -13.85 -35.62 12.82
N GLN A 15 -13.72 -35.07 14.02
CA GLN A 15 -12.48 -34.47 14.50
C GLN A 15 -11.37 -35.52 14.74
N SER A 16 -11.73 -36.71 15.23
CA SER A 16 -10.78 -37.82 15.42
C SER A 16 -10.27 -38.37 14.07
N SER A 17 -11.14 -38.47 13.06
CA SER A 17 -10.75 -38.93 11.71
C SER A 17 -9.85 -37.90 11.00
N HIS A 18 -10.11 -36.61 11.17
CA HIS A 18 -9.26 -35.56 10.62
C HIS A 18 -7.87 -35.54 11.25
N ASN A 19 -7.78 -35.67 12.57
CA ASN A 19 -6.50 -35.72 13.28
C ASN A 19 -5.68 -36.96 12.89
N LEU A 20 -6.32 -38.10 12.71
CA LEU A 20 -5.65 -39.31 12.24
C LEU A 20 -5.09 -39.16 10.84
N GLU A 21 -5.88 -38.58 9.92
CA GLU A 21 -5.41 -38.36 8.55
C GLU A 21 -4.26 -37.34 8.53
N THR A 22 -4.33 -36.27 9.31
CA THR A 22 -3.24 -35.28 9.45
C THR A 22 -1.95 -35.95 9.96
N ALA A 23 -2.05 -36.77 11.01
CA ALA A 23 -0.89 -37.51 11.54
C ALA A 23 -0.27 -38.42 10.49
N LYS A 24 -1.10 -39.20 9.76
CA LYS A 24 -0.66 -40.07 8.67
C LYS A 24 0.08 -39.30 7.56
N GLN A 25 -0.45 -38.15 7.13
CA GLN A 25 0.19 -37.35 6.09
C GLN A 25 1.53 -36.75 6.54
N LEU A 26 1.65 -36.35 7.82
CA LEU A 26 2.92 -35.91 8.40
C LEU A 26 3.95 -37.03 8.47
N ASP A 27 3.55 -38.27 8.81
CA ASP A 27 4.44 -39.41 8.82
C ASP A 27 4.94 -39.79 7.41
N ILE A 28 4.05 -39.69 6.41
CA ILE A 28 4.43 -39.87 5.00
C ILE A 28 5.44 -38.79 4.59
N PHE A 29 5.20 -37.54 4.90
CA PHE A 29 6.09 -36.43 4.59
C PHE A 29 7.48 -36.60 5.22
N ASN A 30 7.53 -36.95 6.51
CA ASN A 30 8.78 -37.21 7.23
C ASN A 30 9.56 -38.39 6.62
N SER A 31 8.87 -39.49 6.29
CA SER A 31 9.49 -40.67 5.70
C SER A 31 10.04 -40.37 4.29
N LEU A 32 9.27 -39.66 3.47
CA LEU A 32 9.66 -39.23 2.13
C LEU A 32 10.90 -38.34 2.20
N TYR A 33 10.88 -37.32 3.08
CA TYR A 33 12.00 -36.41 3.20
C TYR A 33 13.29 -37.09 3.64
N ARG A 34 13.19 -38.02 4.60
CA ARG A 34 14.32 -38.84 5.05
C ARG A 34 14.88 -39.69 3.92
N ASP A 35 14.03 -40.30 3.12
CA ASP A 35 14.45 -41.12 1.98
C ASP A 35 15.16 -40.31 0.91
N LEU A 36 14.61 -39.10 0.60
CA LEU A 36 15.27 -38.15 -0.30
C LEU A 36 16.65 -37.73 0.20
N ASP A 37 16.77 -37.34 1.47
CA ASP A 37 18.04 -36.89 2.06
C ASP A 37 19.12 -37.96 2.02
N LEU A 38 18.72 -39.26 2.17
CA LEU A 38 19.64 -40.40 2.17
C LEU A 38 20.01 -40.88 0.75
N ASN A 39 19.09 -40.84 -0.19
CA ASN A 39 19.20 -41.57 -1.45
C ASN A 39 19.22 -40.68 -2.72
N TYR A 40 18.92 -39.40 -2.61
CA TYR A 40 18.99 -38.51 -3.78
C TYR A 40 20.44 -38.37 -4.26
N VAL A 41 20.63 -38.37 -5.58
CA VAL A 41 21.96 -38.39 -6.23
C VAL A 41 22.87 -37.23 -5.86
N ASP A 42 22.27 -36.03 -5.62
CA ASP A 42 22.99 -34.80 -5.24
C ASP A 42 22.69 -34.41 -3.80
N THR A 43 23.55 -33.59 -3.19
CA THR A 43 23.33 -33.09 -1.83
C THR A 43 22.12 -32.17 -1.78
N ILE A 44 21.21 -32.45 -0.86
CA ILE A 44 19.99 -31.65 -0.63
C ILE A 44 20.24 -30.61 0.46
N ASP A 45 19.91 -29.36 0.21
CA ASP A 45 19.83 -28.32 1.22
C ASP A 45 18.49 -28.45 1.97
N ALA A 46 18.54 -29.11 3.13
CA ALA A 46 17.36 -29.37 3.95
C ALA A 46 16.60 -28.08 4.34
N LYS A 47 17.33 -27.04 4.70
CA LYS A 47 16.73 -25.77 5.10
C LYS A 47 15.93 -25.17 3.95
N LYS A 48 16.57 -25.01 2.79
CA LYS A 48 15.94 -24.41 1.60
C LYS A 48 14.73 -25.21 1.12
N ASN A 49 14.85 -26.55 1.10
CA ASN A 49 13.77 -27.42 0.63
C ASN A 49 12.55 -27.40 1.55
N ILE A 50 12.76 -27.47 2.86
CA ILE A 50 11.64 -27.41 3.83
C ILE A 50 11.02 -26.02 3.87
N GLU A 51 11.82 -24.95 3.84
CA GLU A 51 11.28 -23.57 3.74
C GLU A 51 10.42 -23.40 2.47
N ASN A 52 10.86 -23.89 1.32
CA ASN A 52 10.07 -23.86 0.07
C ASN A 52 8.76 -24.66 0.18
N ALA A 53 8.78 -25.83 0.82
CA ALA A 53 7.59 -26.63 1.05
C ALA A 53 6.57 -25.91 1.96
N ILE A 54 7.06 -25.25 3.02
CA ILE A 54 6.23 -24.42 3.90
C ILE A 54 5.62 -23.26 3.12
N LEU A 55 6.41 -22.52 2.35
CA LEU A 55 5.93 -21.41 1.55
C LEU A 55 4.86 -21.86 0.56
N PHE A 56 5.08 -22.97 -0.18
CA PHE A 56 4.10 -23.51 -1.10
C PHE A 56 2.79 -23.90 -0.40
N MET A 57 2.87 -24.55 0.75
CA MET A 57 1.69 -24.94 1.54
C MET A 57 0.87 -23.72 1.98
N LEU A 58 1.53 -22.65 2.43
CA LEU A 58 0.85 -21.44 2.88
C LEU A 58 0.26 -20.64 1.71
N ASP A 59 0.94 -20.61 0.57
CA ASP A 59 0.49 -19.95 -0.66
C ASP A 59 -0.84 -20.53 -1.20
N GLN A 60 -1.14 -21.80 -0.88
CA GLN A 60 -2.42 -22.42 -1.23
C GLN A 60 -3.62 -21.94 -0.37
N LEU A 61 -3.37 -21.17 0.70
CA LEU A 61 -4.42 -20.71 1.61
C LEU A 61 -4.91 -19.31 1.26
N ASP A 62 -4.05 -18.33 1.44
CA ASP A 62 -4.28 -16.92 1.15
C ASP A 62 -2.95 -16.15 1.13
N PRO A 63 -2.85 -14.95 0.51
CA PRO A 63 -1.60 -14.21 0.41
C PRO A 63 -1.17 -13.51 1.72
N TYR A 64 -1.90 -13.68 2.82
CA TYR A 64 -1.64 -13.01 4.10
C TYR A 64 -1.10 -13.96 5.15
N THR A 65 -1.25 -15.28 4.92
CA THR A 65 -0.72 -16.32 5.81
C THR A 65 0.72 -16.60 5.41
N GLU A 66 1.68 -16.18 6.25
CA GLU A 66 3.11 -16.18 5.92
C GLU A 66 3.94 -16.74 7.08
N TYR A 67 5.00 -17.46 6.74
CA TYR A 67 6.02 -17.89 7.69
C TYR A 67 7.26 -17.00 7.59
N PHE A 68 7.72 -16.52 8.73
CA PHE A 68 8.92 -15.72 8.88
C PHE A 68 9.95 -16.54 9.67
N PRO A 69 11.06 -16.95 9.07
CA PRO A 69 12.16 -17.55 9.81
C PRO A 69 12.81 -16.51 10.75
N ALA A 70 13.54 -16.98 11.76
CA ALA A 70 14.09 -16.14 12.82
C ALA A 70 14.91 -14.93 12.33
N ASN A 71 15.60 -15.05 11.20
CA ASN A 71 16.38 -13.97 10.58
C ASN A 71 15.51 -12.86 9.95
N ARG A 72 14.18 -13.06 9.85
CA ARG A 72 13.22 -12.05 9.34
C ARG A 72 12.34 -11.44 10.45
N ASN A 73 12.60 -11.71 11.73
CA ASN A 73 11.77 -11.21 12.84
C ASN A 73 11.73 -9.68 12.92
N GLU A 74 12.80 -8.99 12.52
CA GLU A 74 12.81 -7.51 12.47
C GLU A 74 11.82 -6.95 11.44
N GLU A 75 11.50 -7.70 10.38
CA GLU A 75 10.46 -7.28 9.40
C GLU A 75 9.09 -7.25 10.06
N ILE A 76 8.73 -8.28 10.83
CA ILE A 76 7.45 -8.34 11.57
C ILE A 76 7.38 -7.19 12.58
N LYS A 77 8.46 -6.96 13.32
CA LYS A 77 8.54 -5.88 14.30
C LYS A 77 8.34 -4.52 13.63
N GLN A 78 8.96 -4.28 12.49
CA GLN A 78 8.75 -3.06 11.71
C GLN A 78 7.31 -2.95 11.20
N MET A 79 6.72 -4.03 10.68
CA MET A 79 5.33 -4.04 10.19
C MET A 79 4.31 -3.69 11.29
N THR A 80 4.54 -4.14 12.52
CA THR A 80 3.61 -3.96 13.64
C THR A 80 3.82 -2.66 14.39
N THR A 81 5.08 -2.28 14.63
CA THR A 81 5.41 -1.11 15.45
C THR A 81 5.69 0.14 14.64
N GLY A 82 5.98 0.02 13.34
CA GLY A 82 6.51 1.10 12.53
C GLY A 82 7.92 1.54 12.94
N LYS A 83 8.60 0.79 13.83
CA LYS A 83 9.91 1.13 14.39
C LYS A 83 10.98 0.18 13.89
N TYR A 84 12.12 0.74 13.55
CA TYR A 84 13.33 -0.02 13.28
C TYR A 84 14.57 0.83 13.63
N ALA A 85 15.71 0.20 13.81
CA ALA A 85 16.95 0.91 14.04
C ALA A 85 17.76 1.01 12.74
N GLY A 86 18.03 2.24 12.30
CA GLY A 86 18.69 2.47 11.02
C GLY A 86 18.88 3.95 10.66
N VAL A 87 18.84 4.26 9.38
CA VAL A 87 19.14 5.59 8.84
C VAL A 87 17.92 6.40 8.39
N GLY A 88 16.74 5.81 8.33
CA GLY A 88 15.51 6.50 7.91
C GLY A 88 15.49 6.84 6.42
N ALA A 89 15.71 5.84 5.57
CA ALA A 89 15.58 5.97 4.13
C ALA A 89 15.09 4.65 3.51
N ILE A 90 14.34 4.76 2.40
CA ILE A 90 14.06 3.64 1.50
C ILE A 90 15.21 3.54 0.51
N ILE A 91 15.67 2.32 0.25
CA ILE A 91 16.64 2.02 -0.81
C ILE A 91 15.97 1.17 -1.89
N ALA A 92 16.47 1.29 -3.12
CA ALA A 92 15.99 0.49 -4.24
C ALA A 92 17.17 -0.08 -5.03
N PRO A 93 17.10 -1.35 -5.50
CA PRO A 93 18.12 -1.92 -6.37
C PRO A 93 17.98 -1.34 -7.79
N ARG A 94 19.09 -0.96 -8.40
CA ARG A 94 19.21 -0.45 -9.77
C ARG A 94 20.06 -1.42 -10.59
N LYS A 95 19.44 -2.09 -11.55
CA LYS A 95 20.11 -3.11 -12.37
C LYS A 95 21.18 -2.50 -13.29
N ASP A 96 20.89 -1.37 -13.91
CA ASP A 96 21.80 -0.63 -14.80
C ASP A 96 23.06 -0.12 -14.08
N LEU A 97 22.92 0.28 -12.83
CA LEU A 97 24.02 0.72 -11.97
C LEU A 97 24.68 -0.42 -11.19
N ARG A 98 24.07 -1.60 -11.19
CA ARG A 98 24.48 -2.80 -10.43
C ARG A 98 24.61 -2.53 -8.91
N ARG A 99 23.86 -1.56 -8.37
CA ARG A 99 23.95 -1.06 -6.99
C ARG A 99 22.55 -0.69 -6.45
N CYS A 100 22.46 -0.52 -5.13
CA CYS A 100 21.31 0.16 -4.54
C CYS A 100 21.48 1.67 -4.59
N ILE A 101 20.36 2.37 -4.74
CA ILE A 101 20.25 3.82 -4.57
C ILE A 101 19.45 4.18 -3.33
N ILE A 102 19.65 5.37 -2.80
CA ILE A 102 18.68 6.02 -1.90
C ILE A 102 17.47 6.41 -2.76
N SER A 103 16.34 5.76 -2.54
CA SER A 103 15.08 6.06 -3.26
C SER A 103 14.33 7.20 -2.58
N THR A 104 14.13 7.11 -1.25
CA THR A 104 13.40 8.13 -0.49
C THR A 104 14.03 8.28 0.89
N PRO A 105 14.78 9.36 1.17
CA PRO A 105 15.16 9.72 2.53
C PRO A 105 13.95 10.33 3.24
N TYR A 106 13.67 9.94 4.49
CA TYR A 106 12.56 10.52 5.26
C TYR A 106 12.97 11.85 5.90
N GLU A 107 12.05 12.82 5.87
CA GLU A 107 12.25 14.15 6.46
C GLU A 107 12.64 14.04 7.95
N GLY A 108 13.67 14.79 8.36
CA GLY A 108 14.13 14.83 9.75
C GLY A 108 14.87 13.59 10.24
N MET A 109 15.04 12.56 9.40
CA MET A 109 15.74 11.32 9.75
C MET A 109 17.25 11.39 9.44
N PRO A 110 18.09 10.51 10.01
CA PRO A 110 19.54 10.57 9.88
C PRO A 110 20.06 10.70 8.46
N ALA A 111 19.53 9.94 7.51
CA ALA A 111 19.96 10.00 6.11
C ALA A 111 19.71 11.39 5.49
N ALA A 112 18.51 11.94 5.68
CA ALA A 112 18.19 13.28 5.19
C ALA A 112 19.02 14.37 5.87
N ASN A 113 19.22 14.26 7.19
CA ASN A 113 19.93 15.26 8.00
C ASN A 113 21.42 15.37 7.63
N VAL A 114 22.07 14.27 7.22
CA VAL A 114 23.45 14.33 6.74
C VAL A 114 23.57 14.75 5.27
N GLY A 115 22.44 14.91 4.56
CA GLY A 115 22.41 15.39 3.18
C GLY A 115 22.43 14.29 2.13
N LEU A 116 22.10 13.03 2.46
CA LEU A 116 21.79 12.00 1.50
C LEU A 116 20.52 12.37 0.73
N ARG A 117 20.48 12.09 -0.56
CA ARG A 117 19.41 12.50 -1.47
C ARG A 117 18.90 11.35 -2.31
N ARG A 118 17.72 11.51 -2.85
CA ARG A 118 17.17 10.60 -3.87
C ARG A 118 18.14 10.48 -5.05
N GLY A 119 18.41 9.26 -5.51
CA GLY A 119 19.32 8.97 -6.61
C GLY A 119 20.78 8.75 -6.17
N ASP A 120 21.16 8.98 -4.92
CA ASP A 120 22.52 8.67 -4.43
C ASP A 120 22.77 7.17 -4.52
N VAL A 121 23.79 6.76 -5.27
CA VAL A 121 24.21 5.36 -5.47
C VAL A 121 25.11 4.94 -4.31
N ILE A 122 24.72 3.92 -3.58
CA ILE A 122 25.46 3.44 -2.40
C ILE A 122 26.62 2.56 -2.85
N LEU A 123 27.86 2.97 -2.51
CA LEU A 123 29.09 2.26 -2.87
C LEU A 123 29.61 1.41 -1.70
N SER A 124 29.71 1.98 -0.50
CA SER A 124 30.15 1.27 0.69
C SER A 124 29.49 1.79 1.97
N ILE A 125 29.41 0.92 2.97
CA ILE A 125 28.80 1.18 4.27
C ILE A 125 29.77 0.68 5.35
N GLY A 126 30.25 1.57 6.24
CA GLY A 126 31.20 1.22 7.29
C GLY A 126 32.52 0.67 6.75
N GLY A 127 32.97 1.17 5.60
CA GLY A 127 34.20 0.69 4.92
C GLY A 127 34.03 -0.59 4.11
N VAL A 128 32.86 -1.26 4.19
CA VAL A 128 32.56 -2.49 3.44
C VAL A 128 31.86 -2.15 2.15
N ASP A 129 32.38 -2.61 1.01
CA ASP A 129 31.73 -2.47 -0.30
C ASP A 129 30.41 -3.23 -0.32
N THR A 130 29.35 -2.61 -0.85
CA THR A 130 28.03 -3.24 -0.91
C THR A 130 27.96 -4.43 -1.85
N GLY A 131 28.96 -4.59 -2.73
CA GLY A 131 28.98 -5.61 -3.78
C GLY A 131 28.10 -5.22 -4.96
N GLU A 132 27.98 -6.13 -5.91
CA GLU A 132 27.22 -5.92 -7.14
C GLU A 132 25.95 -6.77 -7.18
N LEU A 133 24.93 -6.23 -7.84
CA LEU A 133 23.60 -6.87 -7.93
C LEU A 133 23.63 -8.23 -8.66
N ASP A 134 24.56 -8.42 -9.61
CA ASP A 134 24.60 -9.63 -10.46
C ASP A 134 24.90 -10.92 -9.68
N THR A 135 25.42 -10.81 -8.46
CA THR A 135 25.76 -11.97 -7.63
C THR A 135 24.59 -12.51 -6.82
N LEU A 136 23.48 -11.77 -6.75
CA LEU A 136 22.29 -12.09 -5.98
C LEU A 136 21.02 -11.68 -6.73
N ALA A 137 19.89 -12.30 -6.41
CA ALA A 137 18.60 -11.77 -6.82
C ALA A 137 18.39 -10.35 -6.27
N ALA A 138 17.65 -9.51 -6.99
CA ALA A 138 17.48 -8.09 -6.63
C ALA A 138 16.92 -7.88 -5.21
N ALA A 139 16.01 -8.75 -4.78
CA ALA A 139 15.44 -8.71 -3.42
C ALA A 139 16.48 -9.05 -2.35
N ASP A 140 17.29 -10.09 -2.57
CA ASP A 140 18.33 -10.53 -1.64
C ASP A 140 19.44 -9.48 -1.53
N TYR A 141 19.82 -8.88 -2.66
CA TYR A 141 20.81 -7.80 -2.68
C TYR A 141 20.31 -6.56 -1.92
N SER A 142 19.05 -6.16 -2.15
CA SER A 142 18.43 -5.06 -1.43
C SER A 142 18.34 -5.33 0.08
N SER A 143 17.98 -6.56 0.47
CA SER A 143 17.95 -7.00 1.87
C SER A 143 19.33 -6.96 2.51
N LYS A 144 20.38 -7.42 1.80
CA LYS A 144 21.77 -7.34 2.26
C LYS A 144 22.17 -5.90 2.55
N VAL A 145 21.97 -4.98 1.59
CA VAL A 145 22.33 -3.56 1.75
C VAL A 145 21.52 -2.90 2.87
N SER A 146 20.21 -3.23 2.96
CA SER A 146 19.35 -2.76 4.04
C SER A 146 19.86 -3.19 5.42
N ASN A 147 20.30 -4.44 5.57
CA ASN A 147 20.84 -4.95 6.82
C ASN A 147 22.17 -4.27 7.21
N MET A 148 22.99 -3.87 6.23
CA MET A 148 24.21 -3.09 6.50
C MET A 148 23.88 -1.67 7.03
N LEU A 149 22.78 -1.07 6.58
CA LEU A 149 22.31 0.25 7.06
C LEU A 149 21.67 0.18 8.46
N ARG A 150 21.09 -0.96 8.82
CA ARG A 150 20.50 -1.24 10.13
C ARG A 150 21.58 -1.51 11.18
N GLY A 151 21.21 -1.43 12.45
CA GLY A 151 22.07 -1.75 13.60
C GLY A 151 21.64 -0.99 14.84
N GLU A 152 22.40 -1.11 15.92
CA GLU A 152 22.05 -0.50 17.21
C GLU A 152 21.96 1.03 17.13
N PRO A 153 20.90 1.66 17.70
CA PRO A 153 20.80 3.11 17.79
C PRO A 153 22.03 3.72 18.48
N GLY A 154 22.48 4.88 17.97
CA GLY A 154 23.67 5.57 18.47
C GLY A 154 24.98 5.14 17.81
N THR A 155 25.01 4.00 17.10
CA THR A 155 26.20 3.60 16.33
C THR A 155 26.33 4.44 15.06
N SER A 156 27.57 4.80 14.71
CA SER A 156 27.88 5.63 13.53
C SER A 156 28.73 4.85 12.54
N PHE A 157 28.58 5.16 11.27
CA PHE A 157 29.39 4.62 10.19
C PHE A 157 29.52 5.63 9.04
N ASP A 158 30.52 5.45 8.21
CA ASP A 158 30.67 6.22 6.99
C ASP A 158 29.94 5.52 5.84
N ILE A 159 29.10 6.26 5.11
CA ILE A 159 28.50 5.83 3.85
C ILE A 159 29.15 6.57 2.69
N ARG A 160 29.71 5.84 1.75
CA ARG A 160 30.25 6.39 0.51
C ARG A 160 29.25 6.20 -0.61
N ILE A 161 28.99 7.30 -1.31
CA ILE A 161 28.02 7.34 -2.40
C ILE A 161 28.61 7.99 -3.65
N ARG A 162 28.00 7.66 -4.81
CA ARG A 162 28.14 8.40 -6.05
C ARG A 162 26.83 9.13 -6.33
N ARG A 163 26.91 10.46 -6.42
CA ARG A 163 25.73 11.30 -6.71
C ARG A 163 25.68 11.61 -8.19
N PRO A 164 24.52 11.47 -8.88
CA PRO A 164 24.36 11.85 -10.28
C PRO A 164 24.89 13.27 -10.53
N CYS A 165 25.55 13.48 -11.68
CA CYS A 165 26.15 14.76 -12.11
C CYS A 165 27.29 15.30 -11.22
N ILE A 166 27.77 14.54 -10.23
CA ILE A 166 28.94 14.88 -9.43
C ILE A 166 30.02 13.83 -9.70
N SER A 167 31.16 14.24 -10.25
CA SER A 167 32.26 13.33 -10.60
C SER A 167 32.99 12.74 -9.40
N LYS A 168 32.96 13.45 -8.26
CA LYS A 168 33.62 13.04 -7.02
C LYS A 168 32.69 12.18 -6.16
N GLU A 169 33.19 11.07 -5.64
CA GLU A 169 32.51 10.30 -4.60
C GLU A 169 32.37 11.15 -3.32
N LEU A 170 31.22 11.01 -2.68
CA LEU A 170 30.92 11.71 -1.43
C LEU A 170 30.87 10.71 -0.28
N THR A 171 31.36 11.14 0.89
CA THR A 171 31.30 10.36 2.13
C THR A 171 30.52 11.14 3.18
N PHE A 172 29.56 10.48 3.82
CA PHE A 172 28.76 11.04 4.90
C PHE A 172 28.88 10.15 6.13
N LYS A 173 29.05 10.77 7.30
CA LYS A 173 28.98 10.06 8.58
C LYS A 173 27.53 10.02 9.05
N VAL A 174 26.95 8.83 9.11
CA VAL A 174 25.56 8.62 9.51
C VAL A 174 25.51 7.94 10.86
N THR A 175 24.68 8.44 11.77
CA THR A 175 24.41 7.81 13.07
C THR A 175 23.05 7.14 13.04
N ARG A 176 23.01 5.84 13.31
CA ARG A 176 21.75 5.10 13.39
C ARG A 176 20.88 5.60 14.53
N GLN A 177 19.61 5.65 14.31
CA GLN A 177 18.61 6.02 15.32
C GLN A 177 17.47 5.00 15.33
N ALA A 178 16.70 5.01 16.41
CA ALA A 178 15.40 4.37 16.42
C ALA A 178 14.48 5.20 15.49
N ILE A 179 14.17 4.65 14.33
CA ILE A 179 13.30 5.27 13.34
C ILE A 179 11.86 4.93 13.70
N VAL A 180 11.01 5.94 13.76
CA VAL A 180 9.55 5.79 13.89
C VAL A 180 8.95 6.39 12.63
N LEU A 181 8.38 5.54 11.80
CA LEU A 181 7.70 5.98 10.58
C LEU A 181 6.40 6.69 10.96
N PRO A 182 6.21 7.94 10.51
CA PRO A 182 4.97 8.66 10.81
C PRO A 182 3.79 7.99 10.08
N SER A 183 2.70 7.75 10.79
CA SER A 183 1.45 7.28 10.17
C SER A 183 0.71 8.42 9.45
N ILE A 184 0.92 9.67 9.87
CA ILE A 184 0.37 10.87 9.23
C ILE A 184 1.46 11.51 8.37
N THR A 185 1.27 11.46 7.05
CA THR A 185 2.20 12.07 6.08
C THR A 185 2.01 13.58 5.98
N CYS A 186 0.76 14.04 6.06
CA CYS A 186 0.42 15.45 5.96
C CYS A 186 -0.77 15.79 6.86
N ALA A 187 -0.68 16.90 7.58
CA ALA A 187 -1.79 17.52 8.29
C ALA A 187 -1.71 19.03 8.07
N THR A 188 -2.72 19.62 7.44
CA THR A 188 -2.73 21.05 7.06
C THR A 188 -4.16 21.56 6.97
N VAL A 189 -4.33 22.88 7.12
CA VAL A 189 -5.61 23.53 6.79
C VAL A 189 -5.61 23.85 5.31
N ILE A 190 -6.64 23.39 4.62
CA ILE A 190 -6.91 23.70 3.20
C ILE A 190 -8.25 24.43 3.09
N SER A 191 -8.33 25.46 2.23
CA SER A 191 -9.54 26.27 2.14
C SER A 191 -9.99 26.85 3.51
N ASP A 192 -10.99 27.73 3.53
CA ASP A 192 -11.38 28.60 4.66
C ASP A 192 -11.84 27.92 5.96
N SER A 193 -11.29 26.86 6.42
CA SER A 193 -11.58 26.17 7.70
C SER A 193 -11.72 24.63 7.59
N ILE A 194 -11.15 24.04 6.57
CA ILE A 194 -11.18 22.58 6.41
C ILE A 194 -9.78 22.03 6.70
N GLY A 195 -9.68 21.22 7.73
CA GLY A 195 -8.47 20.45 8.04
C GLY A 195 -8.38 19.23 7.12
N TYR A 196 -7.19 18.99 6.58
CA TYR A 196 -6.87 17.80 5.80
C TYR A 196 -5.82 16.97 6.52
N ILE A 197 -6.04 15.67 6.63
CA ILE A 197 -5.10 14.71 7.20
C ILE A 197 -4.93 13.54 6.22
N LEU A 198 -3.70 13.31 5.75
CA LEU A 198 -3.32 12.13 5.00
C LEU A 198 -2.73 11.09 5.96
N LEU A 199 -3.47 9.99 6.16
CA LEU A 199 -3.07 8.86 6.99
C LEU A 199 -2.57 7.72 6.11
N SER A 200 -1.28 7.39 6.20
CA SER A 200 -0.61 6.42 5.32
C SER A 200 -0.64 4.98 5.84
N GLY A 201 -0.94 4.77 7.13
CA GLY A 201 -0.97 3.45 7.74
C GLY A 201 -1.35 3.50 9.21
N TYR A 202 -1.47 2.31 9.82
CA TYR A 202 -1.83 2.15 11.24
C TYR A 202 -0.69 1.45 11.98
N THR A 203 0.22 2.24 12.54
CA THR A 203 1.31 1.80 13.41
C THR A 203 1.01 2.12 14.88
N GLU A 204 1.87 1.74 15.81
CA GLU A 204 1.72 2.14 17.21
C GLU A 204 1.59 3.68 17.34
N ASN A 205 0.67 4.13 18.15
CA ASN A 205 0.36 5.53 18.43
C ASN A 205 -0.37 6.32 17.32
N THR A 206 -0.82 5.68 16.23
CA THR A 206 -1.56 6.37 15.15
C THR A 206 -2.76 7.16 15.68
N SER A 207 -3.53 6.59 16.59
CA SER A 207 -4.70 7.26 17.19
C SER A 207 -4.32 8.45 18.08
N ARG A 208 -3.21 8.38 18.78
CA ARG A 208 -2.67 9.50 19.57
C ARG A 208 -2.21 10.63 18.66
N ASP A 209 -1.49 10.30 17.59
CA ASP A 209 -0.96 11.27 16.65
C ASP A 209 -2.12 11.91 15.84
N MET A 210 -3.15 11.13 15.51
CA MET A 210 -4.39 11.63 14.91
C MET A 210 -5.11 12.60 15.87
N ARG A 211 -5.24 12.27 17.14
CA ARG A 211 -5.83 13.17 18.16
C ARG A 211 -5.09 14.50 18.18
N GLN A 212 -3.75 14.46 18.20
CA GLN A 212 -2.94 15.68 18.23
C GLN A 212 -3.09 16.48 16.94
N ALA A 213 -3.09 15.83 15.77
CA ALA A 213 -3.28 16.49 14.48
C ALA A 213 -4.65 17.22 14.43
N VAL A 214 -5.73 16.56 14.84
CA VAL A 214 -7.06 17.18 14.89
C VAL A 214 -7.11 18.38 15.84
N ILE A 215 -6.49 18.27 17.04
CA ILE A 215 -6.41 19.40 17.98
C ILE A 215 -5.66 20.58 17.35
N THR A 216 -4.51 20.32 16.76
CA THR A 216 -3.68 21.36 16.10
C THR A 216 -4.45 22.04 14.96
N LEU A 217 -5.10 21.26 14.10
CA LEU A 217 -5.90 21.82 12.99
C LEU A 217 -7.07 22.67 13.51
N LYS A 218 -7.74 22.24 14.58
CA LYS A 218 -8.80 23.06 15.22
C LYS A 218 -8.26 24.36 15.80
N GLN A 219 -7.07 24.36 16.39
CA GLN A 219 -6.40 25.58 16.86
C GLN A 219 -6.04 26.51 15.71
N GLN A 220 -5.73 25.96 14.53
CA GLN A 220 -5.49 26.70 13.29
C GLN A 220 -6.79 27.16 12.58
N GLY A 221 -7.96 26.92 13.18
CA GLY A 221 -9.25 27.37 12.67
C GLY A 221 -10.05 26.33 11.89
N ALA A 222 -9.60 25.08 11.80
CA ALA A 222 -10.37 24.03 11.13
C ALA A 222 -11.69 23.74 11.89
N ARG A 223 -12.79 23.73 11.15
CA ARG A 223 -14.15 23.44 11.64
C ARG A 223 -14.77 22.22 10.95
N ARG A 224 -14.11 21.69 9.93
CA ARG A 224 -14.46 20.50 9.16
C ARG A 224 -13.20 19.71 8.90
N LEU A 225 -13.31 18.42 8.63
CA LEU A 225 -12.16 17.52 8.48
C LEU A 225 -12.29 16.66 7.23
N ILE A 226 -11.21 16.58 6.45
CA ILE A 226 -10.98 15.54 5.44
C ILE A 226 -9.98 14.56 6.01
N LEU A 227 -10.38 13.30 6.16
CA LEU A 227 -9.49 12.18 6.48
C LEU A 227 -9.21 11.39 5.21
N ASP A 228 -8.01 11.51 4.68
CA ASP A 228 -7.60 10.82 3.46
C ASP A 228 -6.95 9.46 3.82
N LEU A 229 -7.63 8.38 3.43
CA LEU A 229 -7.21 7.00 3.59
C LEU A 229 -6.86 6.35 2.25
N ARG A 230 -6.76 7.11 1.17
CA ARG A 230 -6.39 6.58 -0.14
C ARG A 230 -4.97 6.02 -0.11
N GLY A 231 -4.78 4.84 -0.69
CA GLY A 231 -3.49 4.14 -0.66
C GLY A 231 -3.05 3.63 0.72
N ASN A 232 -3.90 3.71 1.74
CA ASN A 232 -3.60 3.21 3.08
C ASN A 232 -3.87 1.70 3.19
N PRO A 233 -2.84 0.83 3.30
CA PRO A 233 -3.02 -0.62 3.31
C PRO A 233 -3.57 -1.16 4.66
N GLY A 234 -3.79 -0.28 5.64
CA GLY A 234 -4.20 -0.65 6.99
C GLY A 234 -3.04 -0.74 7.97
N GLY A 235 -3.07 -1.72 8.83
CA GLY A 235 -2.12 -1.97 9.91
C GLY A 235 -2.81 -2.44 11.20
N LEU A 236 -2.41 -1.93 12.35
CA LEU A 236 -2.92 -2.38 13.65
C LEU A 236 -4.42 -2.09 13.83
N MET A 237 -5.21 -3.15 13.97
CA MET A 237 -6.67 -3.06 14.19
C MET A 237 -7.02 -2.25 15.45
N GLY A 238 -6.25 -2.40 16.53
CA GLY A 238 -6.45 -1.64 17.77
C GLY A 238 -6.35 -0.14 17.56
N GLU A 239 -5.46 0.32 16.69
CA GLU A 239 -5.31 1.73 16.36
C GLU A 239 -6.48 2.26 15.52
N ALA A 240 -7.05 1.45 14.61
CA ALA A 240 -8.28 1.80 13.90
C ALA A 240 -9.47 1.97 14.87
N ILE A 241 -9.62 1.05 15.83
CA ILE A 241 -10.65 1.15 16.88
C ILE A 241 -10.49 2.43 17.69
N ASN A 242 -9.27 2.73 18.13
CA ASN A 242 -8.95 3.94 18.88
C ASN A 242 -9.14 5.23 18.06
N LEU A 243 -8.85 5.20 16.76
CA LEU A 243 -9.09 6.33 15.87
C LEU A 243 -10.59 6.59 15.70
N VAL A 244 -11.38 5.56 15.44
CA VAL A 244 -12.85 5.67 15.37
C VAL A 244 -13.41 6.22 16.68
N ASN A 245 -12.86 5.82 17.84
CA ASN A 245 -13.27 6.33 19.15
C ASN A 245 -13.05 7.85 19.31
N LEU A 246 -12.24 8.51 18.52
CA LEU A 246 -12.13 9.97 18.54
C LEU A 246 -13.44 10.67 18.15
N PHE A 247 -14.26 10.00 17.34
CA PHE A 247 -15.43 10.60 16.69
C PHE A 247 -16.77 9.90 17.00
N ILE A 248 -16.72 8.78 17.71
CA ILE A 248 -17.90 7.96 18.06
C ILE A 248 -18.04 7.90 19.59
N PRO A 249 -19.26 7.90 20.15
CA PRO A 249 -19.50 7.79 21.59
C PRO A 249 -18.88 6.52 22.17
N ARG A 250 -18.53 6.57 23.47
CA ARG A 250 -18.05 5.42 24.23
C ARG A 250 -19.06 4.28 24.25
N GLY A 251 -18.57 3.02 24.24
CA GLY A 251 -19.39 1.80 24.34
C GLY A 251 -19.97 1.31 23.02
N LYS A 252 -19.71 1.98 21.91
CA LYS A 252 -20.17 1.58 20.57
C LYS A 252 -19.27 0.51 19.96
N GLU A 253 -19.85 -0.48 19.30
CA GLU A 253 -19.12 -1.48 18.53
C GLU A 253 -18.40 -0.82 17.35
N VAL A 254 -17.13 -1.20 17.11
CA VAL A 254 -16.37 -0.73 15.96
C VAL A 254 -16.16 -1.87 14.97
N VAL A 255 -15.83 -3.03 15.48
CA VAL A 255 -15.58 -4.24 14.69
C VAL A 255 -15.82 -5.47 15.55
N SER A 256 -16.33 -6.54 14.94
CA SER A 256 -16.36 -7.87 15.56
C SER A 256 -15.62 -8.86 14.65
N THR A 257 -14.99 -9.86 15.28
CA THR A 257 -14.29 -10.94 14.58
C THR A 257 -15.03 -12.24 14.75
N ARG A 258 -14.99 -13.13 13.74
CA ARG A 258 -15.53 -14.48 13.79
C ARG A 258 -14.51 -15.44 13.18
N GLY A 259 -13.98 -16.33 14.01
CA GLY A 259 -13.02 -17.34 13.66
C GLY A 259 -13.52 -18.76 13.83
N LYS A 260 -12.70 -19.73 13.48
CA LYS A 260 -12.97 -21.17 13.62
C LYS A 260 -13.07 -21.58 15.10
N VAL A 261 -12.24 -20.98 15.94
CA VAL A 261 -12.21 -21.22 17.38
C VAL A 261 -12.88 -20.05 18.12
N LYS A 262 -13.44 -20.32 19.31
CA LYS A 262 -14.22 -19.35 20.07
C LYS A 262 -13.39 -18.12 20.48
N GLU A 263 -12.13 -18.31 20.79
CA GLU A 263 -11.18 -17.27 21.18
C GLU A 263 -11.00 -16.20 20.08
N ASN A 264 -11.15 -16.59 18.83
CA ASN A 264 -11.04 -15.71 17.67
C ASN A 264 -12.37 -14.99 17.33
N THR A 265 -13.41 -15.18 18.15
CA THR A 265 -14.71 -14.52 18.00
C THR A 265 -14.88 -13.49 19.12
N GLN A 266 -14.68 -12.21 18.78
CA GLN A 266 -14.66 -11.11 19.74
C GLN A 266 -15.38 -9.89 19.18
N THR A 267 -15.86 -9.03 20.07
CA THR A 267 -16.46 -7.74 19.73
C THR A 267 -15.67 -6.62 20.38
N TYR A 268 -15.19 -5.70 19.57
CA TYR A 268 -14.39 -4.56 19.98
C TYR A 268 -15.23 -3.29 19.98
N LYS A 269 -15.20 -2.57 21.11
CA LYS A 269 -16.00 -1.36 21.33
C LYS A 269 -15.12 -0.18 21.67
N THR A 270 -15.61 1.02 21.40
CA THR A 270 -15.00 2.27 21.87
C THR A 270 -14.95 2.29 23.39
N SER A 271 -13.79 2.63 23.97
CA SER A 271 -13.56 2.57 25.42
C SER A 271 -13.29 3.93 26.06
N ASN A 272 -12.83 4.92 25.28
CA ASN A 272 -12.41 6.24 25.75
C ASN A 272 -13.47 7.32 25.47
N ALA A 273 -13.35 8.47 26.14
CA ALA A 273 -14.12 9.65 25.80
C ALA A 273 -13.75 10.12 24.37
N PRO A 274 -14.75 10.44 23.53
CA PRO A 274 -14.50 10.95 22.19
C PRO A 274 -13.80 12.30 22.22
N LEU A 275 -13.09 12.63 21.15
CA LEU A 275 -12.48 13.96 20.98
C LEU A 275 -13.50 14.98 20.48
N ASP A 276 -14.27 14.60 19.46
CA ASP A 276 -15.27 15.49 18.85
C ASP A 276 -16.36 14.68 18.14
N LEU A 277 -17.59 14.78 18.67
CA LEU A 277 -18.76 14.09 18.12
C LEU A 277 -19.42 14.86 16.96
N ASN A 278 -19.07 16.14 16.76
CA ASN A 278 -19.85 17.06 15.94
C ASN A 278 -19.12 17.58 14.70
N ILE A 279 -17.78 17.57 14.70
CA ILE A 279 -17.02 18.06 13.55
C ILE A 279 -17.42 17.30 12.27
N PRO A 280 -17.86 17.99 11.19
CA PRO A 280 -18.17 17.31 9.93
C PRO A 280 -16.93 16.65 9.34
N ILE A 281 -17.07 15.37 8.89
CA ILE A 281 -15.95 14.57 8.37
C ILE A 281 -16.30 14.03 6.99
N ALA A 282 -15.39 14.21 6.04
CA ALA A 282 -15.33 13.46 4.79
C ALA A 282 -14.15 12.48 4.86
N VAL A 283 -14.38 11.21 4.53
CA VAL A 283 -13.34 10.18 4.47
C VAL A 283 -13.08 9.84 3.01
N LEU A 284 -11.84 10.00 2.55
CA LEU A 284 -11.47 9.66 1.18
C LEU A 284 -10.91 8.24 1.12
N ILE A 285 -11.41 7.44 0.19
CA ILE A 285 -10.97 6.06 -0.05
C ILE A 285 -10.74 5.79 -1.53
N ASN A 286 -9.93 4.78 -1.82
CA ASN A 286 -9.76 4.19 -3.14
C ASN A 286 -9.42 2.69 -3.03
N TYR A 287 -9.16 2.04 -4.15
CA TYR A 287 -8.78 0.61 -4.20
C TYR A 287 -7.52 0.26 -3.37
N GLY A 288 -6.68 1.23 -3.02
CA GLY A 288 -5.53 1.04 -2.11
C GLY A 288 -5.87 1.15 -0.63
N SER A 289 -7.12 1.53 -0.28
CA SER A 289 -7.60 1.59 1.10
C SER A 289 -8.02 0.19 1.55
N ALA A 290 -7.29 -0.39 2.52
CA ALA A 290 -7.50 -1.78 2.91
C ALA A 290 -7.51 -1.98 4.43
N SER A 291 -8.12 -3.09 4.92
CA SER A 291 -8.03 -3.57 6.31
C SER A 291 -8.44 -2.49 7.34
N SER A 292 -7.52 -2.04 8.21
CA SER A 292 -7.79 -1.01 9.25
C SER A 292 -8.31 0.31 8.67
N ALA A 293 -7.95 0.66 7.44
CA ALA A 293 -8.52 1.80 6.73
C ALA A 293 -10.00 1.57 6.39
N GLU A 294 -10.37 0.33 6.07
CA GLU A 294 -11.75 -0.07 5.80
C GLU A 294 -12.57 -0.19 7.08
N ILE A 295 -11.97 -0.63 8.20
CA ILE A 295 -12.61 -0.60 9.52
C ILE A 295 -12.95 0.85 9.89
N THR A 296 -12.01 1.77 9.70
CA THR A 296 -12.20 3.19 10.01
C THR A 296 -13.28 3.83 9.14
N SER A 297 -13.15 3.73 7.81
CA SER A 297 -14.11 4.31 6.87
C SER A 297 -15.49 3.68 6.99
N GLY A 298 -15.54 2.34 7.10
CA GLY A 298 -16.79 1.60 7.20
C GLY A 298 -17.52 1.82 8.54
N ALA A 299 -16.81 1.87 9.67
CA ALA A 299 -17.43 2.17 10.95
C ALA A 299 -17.99 3.61 11.02
N LEU A 300 -17.24 4.58 10.48
CA LEU A 300 -17.73 5.97 10.40
C LEU A 300 -18.92 6.10 9.44
N GLN A 301 -18.95 5.33 8.34
CA GLN A 301 -20.08 5.26 7.42
C GLN A 301 -21.30 4.62 8.09
N ASP A 302 -21.13 3.47 8.75
CA ASP A 302 -22.21 2.71 9.37
C ASP A 302 -22.88 3.47 10.53
N TYR A 303 -22.14 4.36 11.20
CA TYR A 303 -22.68 5.28 12.20
C TYR A 303 -23.19 6.61 11.64
N ASP A 304 -23.24 6.77 10.33
CA ASP A 304 -23.61 8.04 9.67
C ASP A 304 -22.81 9.23 10.23
N ARG A 305 -21.56 8.98 10.61
CA ARG A 305 -20.67 9.96 11.25
C ARG A 305 -19.81 10.72 10.24
N ALA A 306 -19.55 10.12 9.09
CA ALA A 306 -18.78 10.72 8.02
C ALA A 306 -19.39 10.38 6.66
N VAL A 307 -19.18 11.26 5.69
CA VAL A 307 -19.44 10.98 4.27
C VAL A 307 -18.19 10.36 3.66
N VAL A 308 -18.33 9.19 3.06
CA VAL A 308 -17.24 8.48 2.38
C VAL A 308 -17.24 8.86 0.90
N ILE A 309 -16.08 9.31 0.39
CA ILE A 309 -15.95 9.87 -0.97
C ILE A 309 -14.79 9.20 -1.69
N GLY A 310 -14.93 8.92 -2.98
CA GLY A 310 -13.87 8.40 -3.83
C GLY A 310 -14.26 7.14 -4.57
N GLN A 311 -13.50 6.08 -4.43
CA GLN A 311 -13.73 4.80 -5.09
C GLN A 311 -13.90 3.69 -4.07
N ARG A 312 -14.48 2.56 -4.52
CA ARG A 312 -14.58 1.34 -3.71
C ARG A 312 -13.20 0.93 -3.17
N SER A 313 -13.15 0.56 -1.89
CA SER A 313 -11.94 0.11 -1.23
C SER A 313 -11.54 -1.32 -1.65
N TYR A 314 -10.40 -1.80 -1.14
CA TYR A 314 -9.80 -3.09 -1.53
C TYR A 314 -10.67 -4.31 -1.20
N GLY A 315 -11.30 -4.33 -0.03
CA GLY A 315 -12.10 -5.46 0.44
C GLY A 315 -11.30 -6.53 1.19
N LYS A 316 -10.38 -6.13 2.08
CA LYS A 316 -9.68 -7.06 2.98
C LYS A 316 -10.41 -7.16 4.31
N GLY A 317 -11.24 -8.19 4.46
CA GLY A 317 -12.00 -8.50 5.67
C GLY A 317 -11.44 -9.65 6.51
N LEU A 318 -10.14 -9.92 6.41
CA LEU A 318 -9.43 -10.99 7.11
C LEU A 318 -8.51 -10.44 8.21
N VAL A 319 -8.47 -11.14 9.35
CA VAL A 319 -7.59 -10.80 10.48
C VAL A 319 -6.46 -11.82 10.56
N GLN A 320 -5.24 -11.33 10.65
CA GLN A 320 -4.06 -12.15 10.89
C GLN A 320 -3.59 -12.00 12.34
N GLU A 321 -3.13 -13.10 12.92
CA GLU A 321 -2.42 -13.14 14.20
C GLU A 321 -1.03 -13.72 13.99
N THR A 322 -0.08 -13.28 14.82
CA THR A 322 1.27 -13.85 14.85
C THR A 322 1.36 -14.91 15.93
N ARG A 323 1.97 -16.06 15.60
CA ARG A 323 2.21 -17.17 16.51
C ARG A 323 3.68 -17.55 16.49
N PRO A 324 4.32 -17.65 17.67
CA PRO A 324 5.72 -18.10 17.74
C PRO A 324 5.84 -19.55 17.26
N MET A 325 6.87 -19.82 16.48
CA MET A 325 7.21 -21.15 15.99
C MET A 325 8.55 -21.61 16.59
N PRO A 326 8.84 -22.91 16.58
CA PRO A 326 10.13 -23.43 17.01
C PRO A 326 11.30 -22.72 16.33
N PHE A 327 12.44 -22.72 17.02
CA PHE A 327 13.69 -22.09 16.55
C PHE A 327 13.58 -20.58 16.24
N GLY A 328 12.63 -19.89 16.88
CA GLY A 328 12.48 -18.43 16.79
C GLY A 328 11.76 -17.93 15.54
N GLY A 329 11.19 -18.81 14.72
CA GLY A 329 10.32 -18.39 13.61
C GLY A 329 8.98 -17.82 14.10
N VAL A 330 8.25 -17.16 13.20
CA VAL A 330 6.90 -16.63 13.46
C VAL A 330 5.99 -16.98 12.30
N LEU A 331 4.82 -17.54 12.61
CA LEU A 331 3.73 -17.73 11.67
C LEU A 331 2.74 -16.57 11.81
N LYS A 332 2.52 -15.81 10.75
CA LYS A 332 1.40 -14.87 10.61
C LYS A 332 0.28 -15.62 9.91
N VAL A 333 -0.82 -15.90 10.61
CA VAL A 333 -1.90 -16.76 10.11
C VAL A 333 -3.25 -16.04 10.14
N THR A 334 -4.04 -16.22 9.10
CA THR A 334 -5.43 -15.75 9.04
C THR A 334 -6.30 -16.58 9.98
N THR A 335 -6.81 -15.96 11.05
CA THR A 335 -7.57 -16.63 12.12
C THR A 335 -9.06 -16.35 12.09
N SER A 336 -9.48 -15.21 11.51
CA SER A 336 -10.89 -14.79 11.51
C SER A 336 -11.23 -13.83 10.37
N LYS A 337 -12.54 -13.71 10.12
CA LYS A 337 -13.13 -12.61 9.34
C LYS A 337 -13.61 -11.53 10.28
N TYR A 338 -13.60 -10.27 9.83
CA TYR A 338 -14.17 -9.19 10.61
C TYR A 338 -15.42 -8.60 9.98
N TYR A 339 -16.25 -8.04 10.85
CA TYR A 339 -17.55 -7.45 10.55
C TYR A 339 -17.60 -6.07 11.18
N ILE A 340 -18.06 -5.07 10.42
CA ILE A 340 -18.19 -3.68 10.87
C ILE A 340 -19.58 -3.43 11.47
N PRO A 341 -19.89 -2.26 12.06
CA PRO A 341 -21.06 -2.08 12.92
C PRO A 341 -22.42 -2.46 12.33
N SER A 342 -22.62 -2.32 11.04
CA SER A 342 -23.85 -2.80 10.34
C SER A 342 -23.99 -4.33 10.33
N GLY A 343 -22.94 -5.07 10.69
CA GLY A 343 -22.87 -6.54 10.64
C GLY A 343 -22.39 -7.08 9.30
N ARG A 344 -22.03 -6.23 8.33
CA ARG A 344 -21.51 -6.65 7.03
C ARG A 344 -20.04 -7.06 7.12
N CYS A 345 -19.69 -8.12 6.35
CA CYS A 345 -18.31 -8.52 6.10
C CYS A 345 -17.86 -7.91 4.78
N ILE A 346 -16.78 -7.16 4.79
CA ILE A 346 -16.30 -6.44 3.61
C ILE A 346 -15.38 -7.27 2.71
N GLN A 347 -15.07 -8.52 3.07
CA GLN A 347 -14.17 -9.40 2.31
C GLN A 347 -14.65 -9.58 0.87
N ALA A 348 -13.85 -9.08 -0.09
CA ALA A 348 -14.18 -9.10 -1.52
C ALA A 348 -13.77 -10.40 -2.22
N TYR A 349 -12.83 -11.14 -1.65
CA TYR A 349 -12.22 -12.31 -2.29
C TYR A 349 -12.44 -13.58 -1.47
N LYS A 350 -12.70 -14.70 -2.16
CA LYS A 350 -12.35 -16.03 -1.67
C LYS A 350 -10.99 -16.40 -2.25
N PHE A 351 -10.31 -17.30 -1.57
CA PHE A 351 -9.07 -17.87 -2.09
C PHE A 351 -9.32 -19.35 -2.39
N GLU A 352 -9.05 -19.75 -3.63
CA GLU A 352 -9.15 -21.13 -4.11
C GLU A 352 -7.78 -21.49 -4.65
N ASP A 353 -7.14 -22.47 -4.03
CA ASP A 353 -5.74 -22.85 -4.30
C ASP A 353 -4.79 -21.65 -4.29
N GLY A 354 -4.95 -20.75 -3.30
CA GLY A 354 -4.17 -19.52 -3.15
C GLY A 354 -4.57 -18.37 -4.08
N ALA A 355 -5.31 -18.64 -5.14
CA ALA A 355 -5.73 -17.62 -6.11
C ALA A 355 -6.95 -16.83 -5.62
N PRO A 356 -6.93 -15.48 -5.72
CA PRO A 356 -8.08 -14.67 -5.35
C PRO A 356 -9.20 -14.80 -6.39
N VAL A 357 -10.38 -15.23 -5.94
CA VAL A 357 -11.62 -15.25 -6.72
C VAL A 357 -12.54 -14.15 -6.20
N HIS A 358 -12.84 -13.18 -7.03
CA HIS A 358 -13.71 -12.06 -6.66
C HIS A 358 -15.15 -12.54 -6.41
N LEU A 359 -15.75 -12.13 -5.29
CA LEU A 359 -17.14 -12.39 -5.00
C LEU A 359 -18.03 -11.53 -5.91
N PRO A 360 -18.93 -12.12 -6.72
CA PRO A 360 -19.81 -11.34 -7.59
C PRO A 360 -20.72 -10.42 -6.77
N ASP A 361 -20.92 -9.19 -7.24
CA ASP A 361 -21.84 -8.23 -6.60
C ASP A 361 -23.28 -8.75 -6.48
N SER A 362 -23.68 -9.68 -7.34
CA SER A 362 -24.99 -10.35 -7.29
C SER A 362 -25.20 -11.20 -6.04
N LEU A 363 -24.14 -11.65 -5.39
CA LEU A 363 -24.17 -12.41 -4.13
C LEU A 363 -24.06 -11.52 -2.89
N SER A 364 -23.85 -10.21 -3.05
CA SER A 364 -23.75 -9.28 -1.91
C SER A 364 -25.11 -9.05 -1.25
N LYS A 365 -25.09 -9.01 0.09
CA LYS A 365 -26.28 -8.74 0.92
C LYS A 365 -26.38 -7.26 1.23
N VAL A 366 -27.61 -6.79 1.37
CA VAL A 366 -27.89 -5.42 1.81
C VAL A 366 -27.94 -5.37 3.32
N PHE A 367 -27.26 -4.42 3.90
CA PHE A 367 -27.26 -4.03 5.32
C PHE A 367 -27.65 -2.55 5.40
N HIS A 368 -27.83 -2.04 6.62
CA HIS A 368 -28.24 -0.65 6.81
C HIS A 368 -27.34 0.04 7.84
N THR A 369 -27.04 1.30 7.60
CA THR A 369 -26.38 2.17 8.56
C THR A 369 -27.30 2.50 9.75
N ALA A 370 -26.81 3.20 10.74
CA ALA A 370 -27.61 3.63 11.90
C ALA A 370 -28.81 4.51 11.49
N ALA A 371 -28.69 5.33 10.44
CA ALA A 371 -29.78 6.14 9.89
C ALA A 371 -30.65 5.41 8.85
N GLY A 372 -30.36 4.14 8.54
CA GLY A 372 -31.13 3.33 7.60
C GLY A 372 -30.67 3.39 6.15
N ARG A 373 -29.52 4.01 5.84
CA ARG A 373 -28.97 4.02 4.46
C ARG A 373 -28.54 2.61 4.05
N PRO A 374 -28.85 2.16 2.81
CA PRO A 374 -28.43 0.85 2.35
C PRO A 374 -26.93 0.79 2.09
N VAL A 375 -26.27 -0.24 2.61
CA VAL A 375 -24.86 -0.57 2.38
C VAL A 375 -24.72 -2.06 2.08
N ARG A 376 -23.65 -2.47 1.41
CA ARG A 376 -23.48 -3.86 0.95
C ARG A 376 -22.24 -4.52 1.53
N ASP A 377 -22.27 -5.84 1.64
CA ASP A 377 -21.11 -6.67 1.98
C ASP A 377 -20.36 -7.19 0.73
N GLY A 378 -19.27 -7.94 0.94
CA GLY A 378 -18.62 -8.74 -0.10
C GLY A 378 -17.82 -7.98 -1.14
N GLY A 379 -17.58 -6.68 -0.98
CA GLY A 379 -16.89 -5.92 -2.02
C GLY A 379 -16.09 -4.72 -1.52
N GLY A 380 -15.63 -4.73 -0.27
CA GLY A 380 -15.03 -3.56 0.37
C GLY A 380 -16.06 -2.50 0.77
N ILE A 381 -15.59 -1.28 1.01
CA ILE A 381 -16.43 -0.12 1.34
C ILE A 381 -16.78 0.61 0.04
N THR A 382 -18.06 0.69 -0.27
CA THR A 382 -18.57 1.53 -1.37
C THR A 382 -18.72 2.96 -0.86
N PRO A 383 -18.17 3.98 -1.55
CA PRO A 383 -18.31 5.37 -1.12
C PRO A 383 -19.75 5.87 -1.25
N ASP A 384 -20.14 6.84 -0.42
CA ASP A 384 -21.42 7.54 -0.51
C ASP A 384 -21.46 8.49 -1.72
N VAL A 385 -20.29 9.00 -2.12
CA VAL A 385 -20.10 9.82 -3.32
C VAL A 385 -18.97 9.21 -4.15
N GLU A 386 -19.34 8.61 -5.27
CA GLU A 386 -18.34 8.04 -6.18
C GLU A 386 -17.68 9.13 -7.02
N VAL A 387 -16.33 9.12 -7.04
CA VAL A 387 -15.52 9.96 -7.91
C VAL A 387 -14.64 9.06 -8.77
N LYS A 388 -15.00 8.92 -10.03
CA LYS A 388 -14.26 8.06 -10.97
C LYS A 388 -12.88 8.64 -11.27
N ASP A 389 -11.88 7.77 -11.35
CA ASP A 389 -10.56 8.17 -11.85
C ASP A 389 -10.63 8.54 -13.34
N ASP A 390 -9.74 9.43 -13.74
CA ASP A 390 -9.48 9.62 -15.15
C ASP A 390 -8.75 8.38 -15.69
N SER A 391 -9.10 7.98 -16.89
CA SER A 391 -8.34 6.96 -17.59
C SER A 391 -6.97 7.53 -17.93
N LEU A 392 -5.98 7.21 -17.11
CA LEU A 392 -4.59 7.64 -17.35
C LEU A 392 -3.92 6.73 -18.38
N PRO A 393 -3.09 7.28 -19.26
CA PRO A 393 -2.39 6.48 -20.25
C PRO A 393 -1.36 5.59 -19.57
N ASN A 394 -1.13 4.42 -20.16
CA ASN A 394 -0.14 3.46 -19.70
C ASN A 394 1.27 4.07 -19.57
N LEU A 395 1.58 5.03 -20.44
CA LEU A 395 2.79 5.86 -20.40
C LEU A 395 3.10 6.41 -18.99
N LEU A 396 2.10 6.94 -18.28
CA LEU A 396 2.31 7.51 -16.94
C LEU A 396 2.68 6.43 -15.91
N GLY A 397 2.07 5.24 -16.01
CA GLY A 397 2.44 4.12 -15.15
C GLY A 397 3.90 3.71 -15.35
N TYR A 398 4.33 3.56 -16.61
CA TYR A 398 5.74 3.24 -16.92
C TYR A 398 6.68 4.36 -16.49
N LEU A 399 6.31 5.62 -16.74
CA LEU A 399 7.11 6.77 -16.35
C LEU A 399 7.28 6.86 -14.84
N SER A 400 6.22 6.62 -14.06
CA SER A 400 6.24 6.74 -12.60
C SER A 400 7.21 5.76 -11.91
N ILE A 401 7.47 4.60 -12.52
CA ILE A 401 8.41 3.59 -12.02
C ILE A 401 9.76 3.61 -12.75
N SER A 402 9.95 4.53 -13.70
CA SER A 402 11.15 4.57 -14.52
C SER A 402 12.36 5.11 -13.75
N ASP A 403 13.50 4.53 -14.08
CA ASP A 403 14.80 5.02 -13.62
C ASP A 403 15.10 6.42 -14.17
N GLN A 404 14.66 6.70 -15.40
CA GLN A 404 14.84 8.00 -16.06
C GLN A 404 14.19 9.14 -15.29
N LEU A 405 12.97 8.94 -14.76
CA LEU A 405 12.32 9.97 -13.93
C LEU A 405 13.11 10.22 -12.64
N THR A 406 13.59 9.15 -12.01
CA THR A 406 14.40 9.26 -10.78
C THR A 406 15.69 10.01 -11.02
N ASP A 407 16.40 9.69 -12.11
CA ASP A 407 17.68 10.29 -12.47
C ASP A 407 17.51 11.75 -12.91
N TYR A 408 16.45 12.05 -13.67
CA TYR A 408 16.11 13.44 -14.01
C TYR A 408 15.87 14.28 -12.76
N CYS A 409 15.06 13.78 -11.81
CA CYS A 409 14.78 14.50 -10.57
C CYS A 409 16.04 14.71 -9.72
N ALA A 410 16.92 13.71 -9.64
CA ALA A 410 18.21 13.83 -8.94
C ALA A 410 19.13 14.85 -9.61
N THR A 411 19.20 14.85 -10.94
CA THR A 411 19.97 15.81 -11.75
C THR A 411 19.43 17.23 -11.59
N TYR A 412 18.12 17.41 -11.72
CA TYR A 412 17.44 18.69 -11.57
C TYR A 412 17.74 19.32 -10.19
N ARG A 413 17.65 18.53 -9.11
CA ARG A 413 17.97 19.02 -7.76
C ARG A 413 19.43 19.47 -7.60
N ASN A 414 20.37 18.88 -8.33
CA ASN A 414 21.78 19.29 -8.26
C ASN A 414 22.04 20.61 -8.99
N THR A 415 21.28 20.89 -10.05
CA THR A 415 21.40 22.14 -10.84
C THR A 415 20.52 23.27 -10.30
N HIS A 416 19.46 22.92 -9.54
CA HIS A 416 18.53 23.86 -8.93
C HIS A 416 18.54 23.69 -7.39
N PRO A 417 19.37 24.43 -6.65
CA PRO A 417 19.48 24.27 -5.19
C PRO A 417 18.17 24.52 -4.44
N GLN A 418 17.29 25.35 -5.00
CA GLN A 418 15.99 25.72 -4.42
C GLN A 418 14.92 25.72 -5.52
N ILE A 419 13.66 25.48 -5.12
CA ILE A 419 12.46 25.63 -5.95
C ILE A 419 11.40 26.42 -5.18
N ALA A 420 10.35 26.85 -5.86
CA ALA A 420 9.18 27.49 -5.25
C ALA A 420 8.55 26.57 -4.17
N PRO A 421 7.76 27.12 -3.23
CA PRO A 421 6.98 26.33 -2.27
C PRO A 421 6.18 25.23 -2.97
N ALA A 422 5.91 24.11 -2.24
CA ALA A 422 5.32 22.90 -2.80
C ALA A 422 3.99 23.15 -3.53
N ASP A 423 3.17 24.04 -3.03
CA ASP A 423 1.85 24.42 -3.57
C ASP A 423 1.92 25.43 -4.74
N GLN A 424 3.12 25.95 -5.05
CA GLN A 424 3.34 27.00 -6.05
C GLN A 424 4.34 26.57 -7.14
N PHE A 425 4.94 25.39 -7.01
CA PHE A 425 5.94 24.92 -7.95
C PHE A 425 5.29 24.43 -9.25
N HIS A 426 5.74 24.95 -10.36
CA HIS A 426 5.37 24.51 -11.70
C HIS A 426 6.57 24.55 -12.63
N LEU A 427 6.73 23.51 -13.44
CA LEU A 427 7.69 23.51 -14.54
C LEU A 427 7.26 24.50 -15.62
N THR A 428 8.21 25.23 -16.18
CA THR A 428 8.00 26.00 -17.41
C THR A 428 7.81 25.04 -18.59
N ASP A 429 7.39 25.58 -19.73
CA ASP A 429 7.25 24.79 -20.95
C ASP A 429 8.62 24.40 -21.53
N GLU A 430 9.62 25.23 -21.30
CA GLU A 430 11.02 24.97 -21.67
C GLU A 430 11.61 23.83 -20.84
N GLU A 431 11.41 23.85 -19.53
CA GLU A 431 11.85 22.76 -18.64
C GLU A 431 11.16 21.43 -18.98
N TYR A 432 9.86 21.49 -19.33
CA TYR A 432 9.13 20.32 -19.80
C TYR A 432 9.72 19.77 -21.12
N ALA A 433 10.03 20.65 -22.07
CA ALA A 433 10.66 20.24 -23.32
C ALA A 433 12.06 19.60 -23.08
N GLN A 434 12.83 20.15 -22.13
CA GLN A 434 14.11 19.56 -21.70
C GLN A 434 13.90 18.16 -21.08
N PHE A 435 12.86 17.98 -20.27
CA PHE A 435 12.51 16.66 -19.73
C PHE A 435 12.14 15.65 -20.83
N CYS A 436 11.32 16.06 -21.80
CA CYS A 436 10.98 15.21 -22.94
C CYS A 436 12.21 14.83 -23.76
N GLN A 437 13.13 15.77 -23.99
CA GLN A 437 14.38 15.51 -24.68
C GLN A 437 15.26 14.54 -23.87
N TYR A 438 15.35 14.74 -22.54
CA TYR A 438 16.06 13.84 -21.65
C TYR A 438 15.54 12.40 -21.74
N LEU A 439 14.23 12.19 -21.77
CA LEU A 439 13.63 10.85 -21.92
C LEU A 439 14.06 10.17 -23.24
N LYS A 440 14.11 10.93 -24.34
CA LYS A 440 14.56 10.41 -25.65
C LYS A 440 16.04 10.04 -25.63
N ASP A 441 16.89 10.91 -25.10
CA ASP A 441 18.33 10.71 -25.02
C ASP A 441 18.69 9.50 -24.16
N HIS A 442 17.81 9.15 -23.18
CA HIS A 442 17.96 7.99 -22.30
C HIS A 442 17.05 6.82 -22.70
N HIS A 443 16.57 6.79 -23.94
CA HIS A 443 15.83 5.67 -24.54
C HIS A 443 14.66 5.18 -23.69
N PHE A 444 13.90 6.13 -23.09
CA PHE A 444 12.67 5.77 -22.39
C PHE A 444 11.67 5.14 -23.35
N THR A 445 11.14 3.99 -22.99
CA THR A 445 10.13 3.28 -23.76
C THR A 445 9.03 2.74 -22.83
N TYR A 446 7.85 2.53 -23.37
CA TYR A 446 6.74 1.93 -22.64
C TYR A 446 5.93 0.99 -23.54
N ASP A 447 5.29 -0.01 -22.94
CA ASP A 447 4.47 -0.98 -23.68
C ASP A 447 3.16 -0.33 -24.16
N ARG A 448 2.99 -0.31 -25.48
CA ARG A 448 1.73 0.10 -26.12
C ARG A 448 0.80 -1.10 -26.22
N GLN A 449 0.05 -1.37 -25.15
CA GLN A 449 -0.80 -2.54 -25.01
C GLN A 449 -1.77 -2.69 -26.19
N SER A 450 -2.32 -1.59 -26.73
CA SER A 450 -3.23 -1.59 -27.89
C SER A 450 -2.56 -2.17 -29.14
N LEU A 451 -1.30 -1.82 -29.43
CA LEU A 451 -0.56 -2.38 -30.57
C LEU A 451 -0.23 -3.86 -30.34
N ARG A 452 0.11 -4.24 -29.11
CA ARG A 452 0.35 -5.64 -28.77
C ARG A 452 -0.91 -6.49 -28.95
N VAL A 453 -2.06 -6.02 -28.46
CA VAL A 453 -3.36 -6.71 -28.62
C VAL A 453 -3.74 -6.77 -30.09
N LEU A 454 -3.54 -5.68 -30.87
CA LEU A 454 -3.77 -5.68 -32.32
C LEU A 454 -2.91 -6.71 -33.05
N SER A 455 -1.62 -6.82 -32.69
CA SER A 455 -0.72 -7.85 -33.25
C SER A 455 -1.19 -9.27 -32.91
N GLN A 456 -1.68 -9.49 -31.70
CA GLN A 456 -2.26 -10.79 -31.30
C GLN A 456 -3.54 -11.10 -32.08
N LEU A 457 -4.44 -10.11 -32.23
CA LEU A 457 -5.68 -10.24 -33.01
C LEU A 457 -5.36 -10.54 -34.47
N ARG A 458 -4.39 -9.88 -35.09
CA ARG A 458 -3.95 -10.16 -36.47
C ARG A 458 -3.44 -11.60 -36.63
N LYS A 459 -2.67 -12.11 -35.63
CA LYS A 459 -2.21 -13.51 -35.62
C LYS A 459 -3.38 -14.49 -35.52
N LEU A 460 -4.41 -14.17 -34.72
CA LEU A 460 -5.59 -14.99 -34.56
C LEU A 460 -6.41 -15.00 -35.86
N ALA A 461 -6.71 -13.84 -36.43
CA ALA A 461 -7.41 -13.71 -37.71
C ALA A 461 -6.70 -14.47 -38.86
N LYS A 462 -5.36 -14.52 -38.83
CA LYS A 462 -4.60 -15.34 -39.79
C LYS A 462 -4.84 -16.84 -39.62
N ARG A 463 -4.95 -17.32 -38.37
CA ARG A 463 -5.25 -18.74 -38.08
C ARG A 463 -6.67 -19.11 -38.48
N GLU A 464 -7.61 -18.17 -38.35
CA GLU A 464 -9.01 -18.33 -38.68
C GLU A 464 -9.33 -18.11 -40.18
N GLY A 465 -8.34 -17.68 -40.99
CA GLY A 465 -8.49 -17.49 -42.43
C GLY A 465 -8.97 -16.10 -42.86
N TYR A 466 -9.19 -15.15 -41.92
CA TYR A 466 -9.72 -13.81 -42.22
C TYR A 466 -8.66 -12.73 -42.49
N SER A 467 -7.36 -13.08 -42.51
CA SER A 467 -6.29 -12.09 -42.58
C SER A 467 -6.27 -11.26 -43.87
N VAL A 468 -6.72 -11.82 -45.01
CA VAL A 468 -6.71 -11.11 -46.30
C VAL A 468 -7.89 -10.10 -46.33
N GLU A 469 -9.02 -10.48 -45.85
CA GLU A 469 -10.26 -9.67 -45.85
C GLU A 469 -10.15 -8.50 -44.87
N ALA A 470 -9.48 -8.69 -43.71
CA ALA A 470 -9.35 -7.71 -42.65
C ALA A 470 -8.04 -6.88 -42.70
N GLU A 471 -7.16 -7.10 -43.68
CA GLU A 471 -5.82 -6.48 -43.69
C GLU A 471 -5.88 -4.95 -43.82
N LYS A 472 -6.82 -4.41 -44.56
CA LYS A 472 -7.01 -2.96 -44.73
C LYS A 472 -7.42 -2.30 -43.41
N GLU A 473 -8.32 -2.92 -42.66
CA GLU A 473 -8.80 -2.47 -41.36
C GLU A 473 -7.68 -2.57 -40.31
N PHE A 474 -6.94 -3.65 -40.30
CA PHE A 474 -5.76 -3.82 -39.43
C PHE A 474 -4.70 -2.75 -39.69
N ALA A 475 -4.34 -2.51 -40.96
CA ALA A 475 -3.37 -1.49 -41.32
C ALA A 475 -3.84 -0.08 -40.95
N ALA A 476 -5.12 0.23 -41.19
CA ALA A 476 -5.72 1.51 -40.82
C ALA A 476 -5.74 1.72 -39.30
N LEU A 477 -6.06 0.69 -38.52
CA LEU A 477 -6.03 0.75 -37.06
C LEU A 477 -4.60 0.87 -36.51
N GLU A 478 -3.68 0.10 -37.07
CA GLU A 478 -2.25 0.17 -36.72
C GLU A 478 -1.69 1.57 -36.96
N ALA A 479 -1.98 2.18 -38.12
CA ALA A 479 -1.54 3.54 -38.44
C ALA A 479 -2.12 4.59 -37.46
N LYS A 480 -3.35 4.40 -36.97
CA LYS A 480 -3.96 5.29 -35.95
C LYS A 480 -3.41 5.09 -34.54
N LEU A 481 -2.95 3.89 -34.21
CA LEU A 481 -2.39 3.57 -32.90
C LEU A 481 -0.86 3.73 -32.84
N SER A 482 -0.17 3.74 -34.00
CA SER A 482 1.27 3.95 -34.12
C SER A 482 1.59 5.43 -34.19
N HIS A 483 1.71 6.06 -33.04
CA HIS A 483 2.23 7.43 -32.94
C HIS A 483 3.62 7.41 -32.29
N ASN A 484 4.38 8.47 -32.53
CA ASN A 484 5.69 8.63 -31.93
C ASN A 484 5.57 9.15 -30.48
N GLU A 485 6.67 9.12 -29.75
CA GLU A 485 6.73 9.58 -28.36
C GLU A 485 6.40 11.08 -28.24
N ASP A 486 6.76 11.90 -29.24
CA ASP A 486 6.45 13.32 -29.25
C ASP A 486 4.96 13.61 -29.23
N PHE A 487 4.19 12.83 -29.99
CA PHE A 487 2.73 12.93 -29.98
C PHE A 487 2.18 12.61 -28.60
N ASP A 488 2.67 11.54 -27.97
CA ASP A 488 2.22 11.13 -26.64
C ASP A 488 2.62 12.16 -25.57
N PHE A 489 3.85 12.71 -25.64
CA PHE A 489 4.33 13.74 -24.73
C PHE A 489 3.52 15.05 -24.86
N GLN A 490 3.09 15.43 -26.06
CA GLN A 490 2.23 16.59 -26.26
C GLN A 490 0.79 16.32 -25.81
N ARG A 491 0.23 15.16 -26.15
CA ARG A 491 -1.13 14.77 -25.81
C ARG A 491 -1.36 14.74 -24.31
N TRP A 492 -0.39 14.20 -23.56
CA TRP A 492 -0.46 13.99 -22.12
C TRP A 492 0.44 14.97 -21.34
N LYS A 493 0.71 16.12 -21.93
CA LYS A 493 1.61 17.14 -21.36
C LYS A 493 1.22 17.51 -19.92
N LYS A 494 -0.06 17.74 -19.66
CA LYS A 494 -0.56 18.14 -18.33
C LYS A 494 -0.28 17.05 -17.29
N GLU A 495 -0.62 15.83 -17.59
CA GLU A 495 -0.48 14.68 -16.67
C GLU A 495 0.99 14.32 -16.43
N ILE A 496 1.81 14.40 -17.49
CA ILE A 496 3.26 14.16 -17.37
C ILE A 496 3.91 15.28 -16.54
N LYS A 497 3.62 16.55 -16.84
CA LYS A 497 4.13 17.68 -16.02
C LYS A 497 3.78 17.48 -14.55
N ARG A 498 2.53 17.15 -14.25
CA ARG A 498 2.08 16.91 -12.87
C ARG A 498 2.87 15.78 -12.20
N LEU A 499 3.11 14.67 -12.89
CA LEU A 499 3.89 13.56 -12.37
C LEU A 499 5.33 13.97 -12.07
N VAL A 500 5.97 14.71 -12.98
CA VAL A 500 7.34 15.19 -12.83
C VAL A 500 7.43 16.22 -11.70
N GLU A 501 6.54 17.20 -11.68
CA GLU A 501 6.46 18.24 -10.64
C GLU A 501 6.28 17.64 -9.24
N MET A 502 5.37 16.67 -9.07
CA MET A 502 5.19 15.96 -7.81
C MET A 502 6.48 15.26 -7.35
N ASN A 503 7.19 14.60 -8.27
CA ASN A 503 8.45 13.92 -7.95
C ASN A 503 9.57 14.91 -7.64
N LEU A 504 9.65 16.03 -8.36
CA LEU A 504 10.60 17.11 -8.08
C LEU A 504 10.34 17.72 -6.70
N VAL A 505 9.08 18.11 -6.42
CA VAL A 505 8.68 18.63 -5.10
C VAL A 505 9.05 17.65 -3.99
N GLY A 506 8.83 16.35 -4.19
CA GLY A 506 9.25 15.29 -3.25
C GLY A 506 10.76 15.26 -3.00
N CYS A 507 11.59 15.63 -3.97
CA CYS A 507 13.04 15.73 -3.78
C CYS A 507 13.46 16.88 -2.85
N TYR A 508 12.68 17.94 -2.73
CA TYR A 508 13.01 19.12 -1.90
C TYR A 508 12.24 19.14 -0.57
N TYR A 509 10.96 18.75 -0.62
CA TYR A 509 10.01 18.89 0.50
C TYR A 509 9.48 17.53 0.98
N TYR A 510 10.14 16.43 0.57
CA TYR A 510 9.82 15.06 0.97
C TYR A 510 8.36 14.66 0.65
N ASP A 511 7.86 13.58 1.24
CA ASP A 511 6.50 13.08 1.01
C ASP A 511 5.42 14.09 1.42
N ARG A 512 5.70 14.90 2.46
CA ARG A 512 4.80 15.96 2.88
C ARG A 512 4.60 17.00 1.78
N GLY A 513 5.69 17.44 1.14
CA GLY A 513 5.61 18.40 0.05
C GLY A 513 4.88 17.83 -1.16
N ALA A 514 5.17 16.59 -1.55
CA ALA A 514 4.46 15.90 -2.62
C ALA A 514 2.95 15.79 -2.34
N ALA A 515 2.56 15.52 -1.08
CA ALA A 515 1.17 15.50 -0.66
C ALA A 515 0.52 16.88 -0.80
N VAL A 516 1.16 17.94 -0.31
CA VAL A 516 0.67 19.33 -0.44
C VAL A 516 0.50 19.73 -1.91
N TYR A 517 1.50 19.44 -2.76
CA TYR A 517 1.42 19.70 -4.20
C TYR A 517 0.20 19.00 -4.83
N SER A 518 -0.05 17.74 -4.46
CA SER A 518 -1.14 16.94 -5.06
C SER A 518 -2.53 17.50 -4.77
N LEU A 519 -2.73 18.25 -3.66
CA LEU A 519 -4.02 18.81 -3.27
C LEU A 519 -4.58 19.84 -4.27
N GLY A 520 -3.73 20.57 -4.98
CA GLY A 520 -4.13 21.67 -5.88
C GLY A 520 -5.04 21.23 -7.03
N ASP A 521 -4.85 20.02 -7.58
CA ASP A 521 -5.64 19.50 -8.73
C ASP A 521 -6.28 18.14 -8.46
N ASP A 522 -6.55 17.81 -7.18
CA ASP A 522 -7.18 16.57 -6.79
C ASP A 522 -8.71 16.67 -6.85
N LYS A 523 -9.33 15.95 -7.79
CA LYS A 523 -10.78 15.96 -7.97
C LYS A 523 -11.56 15.35 -6.81
N VAL A 524 -10.98 14.36 -6.10
CA VAL A 524 -11.64 13.75 -4.93
C VAL A 524 -11.62 14.72 -3.76
N VAL A 525 -10.51 15.43 -3.56
CA VAL A 525 -10.41 16.51 -2.56
C VAL A 525 -11.36 17.64 -2.90
N ARG A 526 -11.45 18.06 -4.16
CA ARG A 526 -12.43 19.09 -4.59
C ARG A 526 -13.86 18.69 -4.30
N GLU A 527 -14.23 17.45 -4.58
CA GLU A 527 -15.57 16.94 -4.25
C GLU A 527 -15.82 16.95 -2.74
N ALA A 528 -14.84 16.53 -1.94
CA ALA A 528 -14.93 16.59 -0.49
C ALA A 528 -15.09 18.02 0.04
N LEU A 529 -14.39 19.00 -0.55
CA LEU A 529 -14.57 20.41 -0.23
C LEU A 529 -16.00 20.87 -0.52
N GLN A 530 -16.55 20.54 -1.69
CA GLN A 530 -17.92 20.89 -2.08
C GLN A 530 -18.96 20.27 -1.14
N VAL A 531 -18.78 19.01 -0.76
CA VAL A 531 -19.67 18.32 0.19
C VAL A 531 -19.60 18.98 1.57
N LEU A 532 -18.40 19.24 2.07
CA LEU A 532 -18.21 19.82 3.41
C LEU A 532 -18.62 21.29 3.50
N GLN A 533 -18.50 22.07 2.43
CA GLN A 533 -18.91 23.48 2.38
C GLN A 533 -20.43 23.65 2.25
N ASN A 534 -21.15 22.62 1.82
CA ASN A 534 -22.60 22.63 1.70
C ASN A 534 -23.26 21.79 2.81
N ASP A 535 -23.61 22.44 3.92
CA ASP A 535 -24.21 21.78 5.09
C ASP A 535 -25.50 21.01 4.77
N GLN A 536 -26.31 21.47 3.81
CA GLN A 536 -27.53 20.78 3.41
C GLN A 536 -27.20 19.47 2.68
N ARG A 537 -26.29 19.51 1.70
CA ARG A 537 -25.84 18.34 0.97
C ARG A 537 -25.18 17.32 1.92
N TYR A 538 -24.30 17.79 2.82
CA TYR A 538 -23.64 16.94 3.81
C TYR A 538 -24.65 16.19 4.68
N ARG A 539 -25.65 16.89 5.22
CA ARG A 539 -26.69 16.28 6.05
C ARG A 539 -27.60 15.33 5.27
N GLN A 540 -27.90 15.65 4.00
CA GLN A 540 -28.68 14.79 3.12
C GLN A 540 -27.98 13.45 2.86
N LEU A 541 -26.68 13.50 2.53
CA LEU A 541 -25.87 12.29 2.31
C LEU A 541 -25.80 11.38 3.55
N LEU A 542 -25.85 11.93 4.77
CA LEU A 542 -25.84 11.15 6.00
C LEU A 542 -27.23 10.59 6.38
N LYS A 543 -28.32 11.18 5.92
CA LYS A 543 -29.68 10.73 6.27
C LYS A 543 -30.23 9.66 5.33
N GLY A 544 -29.67 9.56 4.11
CA GLY A 544 -30.27 8.79 3.02
C GLY A 544 -31.59 9.39 2.53
N ASP A 545 -32.04 8.94 1.38
CA ASP A 545 -33.40 9.21 0.93
C ASP A 545 -34.33 8.31 1.75
N LYS A 546 -35.25 8.90 2.50
CA LYS A 546 -36.37 8.15 3.06
C LYS A 546 -37.28 7.85 1.86
N GLU A 547 -37.28 6.59 1.38
CA GLU A 547 -38.39 6.09 0.58
C GLU A 547 -39.72 6.24 1.32
#